data_a8a245fe4d21f97d776cddca0d70a63c
#
_entry.id   a8a245fe4d21f97d776cddca0d70a63c
#
_cell.length_a   1.000
_cell.length_b   1.000
_cell.length_c   1.000
_cell.angle_alpha   90.00
_cell.angle_beta   90.00
_cell.angle_gamma   90.00
#
_symmetry.space_group_name_H-M   'P 1'
#
loop_
_entity.id
_entity.type
_entity.pdbx_description
1 polymer ?
#
loop_
_entity_poly.entity_id
_entity_poly.type
_entity_poly.pdbx_seq_one_letter_code
_entity_poly.pdbx_strand_id
1 'polypeptide(L)'
;MLYKICNNGRAVLVTREPIMIGNALKLQFDKIEDGYTAIFTTGGRNYYRSITNGECSLEAAKLAAGVIYLVIVKNDETRPTYICDQLYATVGKDDICVCGNILEYDTLLRDLRVENDELREDMALFKSQLLQFREEFDEIMKGYNVL
;
A
#
# COMPACT_ATOMS: atom_id res chain seq x y z
N MET A 1 -16.21 2.16 -13.43
CA MET A 1 -15.12 1.40 -14.09
C MET A 1 -15.67 0.18 -14.77
N LEU A 2 -15.16 -0.16 -15.92
CA LEU A 2 -15.65 -1.28 -16.71
C LEU A 2 -14.62 -2.40 -16.78
N TYR A 3 -15.05 -3.61 -16.46
CA TYR A 3 -14.30 -4.85 -16.67
C TYR A 3 -14.82 -5.59 -17.90
N LYS A 4 -13.89 -6.08 -18.68
CA LYS A 4 -14.19 -6.96 -19.81
C LYS A 4 -13.87 -8.40 -19.42
N ILE A 5 -14.86 -9.27 -19.59
CA ILE A 5 -14.71 -10.70 -19.31
C ILE A 5 -14.00 -11.39 -20.48
N CYS A 6 -12.94 -12.10 -20.16
CA CYS A 6 -12.16 -12.88 -21.12
C CYS A 6 -12.42 -14.38 -20.96
N ASN A 7 -12.20 -15.13 -22.02
CA ASN A 7 -12.49 -16.59 -22.06
C ASN A 7 -11.59 -17.44 -21.14
N ASN A 8 -10.51 -16.86 -20.62
CA ASN A 8 -9.55 -17.57 -19.77
C ASN A 8 -9.84 -17.45 -18.26
N GLY A 9 -11.04 -17.05 -17.87
CA GLY A 9 -11.40 -16.85 -16.46
C GLY A 9 -10.84 -15.57 -15.85
N ARG A 10 -10.48 -14.59 -16.68
CA ARG A 10 -10.00 -13.27 -16.23
C ARG A 10 -10.97 -12.17 -16.61
N ALA A 11 -11.05 -11.17 -15.75
CA ALA A 11 -11.73 -9.92 -16.05
C ALA A 11 -10.68 -8.81 -16.13
N VAL A 12 -10.58 -8.18 -17.27
CA VAL A 12 -9.57 -7.14 -17.54
C VAL A 12 -10.22 -5.77 -17.42
N LEU A 13 -9.55 -4.87 -16.75
CA LEU A 13 -10.01 -3.50 -16.56
C LEU A 13 -9.83 -2.70 -17.87
N VAL A 14 -10.92 -2.25 -18.44
CA VAL A 14 -10.93 -1.50 -19.71
C VAL A 14 -10.71 -0.01 -19.45
N THR A 15 -11.40 0.52 -18.43
CA THR A 15 -11.31 1.94 -18.07
C THR A 15 -10.69 2.07 -16.70
N ARG A 16 -9.61 2.83 -16.61
CA ARG A 16 -8.95 3.13 -15.35
C ARG A 16 -9.33 4.53 -14.90
N GLU A 17 -10.11 4.60 -13.85
CA GLU A 17 -10.43 5.85 -13.16
C GLU A 17 -9.73 5.86 -11.81
N PRO A 18 -9.31 7.02 -11.31
CA PRO A 18 -8.77 7.10 -9.96
C PRO A 18 -9.81 6.69 -8.93
N ILE A 19 -9.44 5.76 -8.05
CA ILE A 19 -10.28 5.37 -6.92
C ILE A 19 -9.80 6.15 -5.71
N MET A 20 -10.68 6.97 -5.17
CA MET A 20 -10.36 7.83 -4.04
C MET A 20 -11.09 7.37 -2.80
N ILE A 21 -10.40 7.38 -1.67
CA ILE A 21 -11.01 7.12 -0.37
C ILE A 21 -12.04 8.21 -0.09
N GLY A 22 -13.19 7.81 0.41
CA GLY A 22 -14.31 8.71 0.64
C GLY A 22 -15.41 8.63 -0.43
N ASN A 23 -15.11 8.04 -1.57
CA ASN A 23 -16.07 7.80 -2.64
C ASN A 23 -16.42 6.32 -2.75
N ALA A 24 -17.67 6.01 -3.07
CA ALA A 24 -18.08 4.65 -3.34
C ALA A 24 -17.44 4.14 -4.63
N LEU A 25 -17.03 2.88 -4.62
CA LEU A 25 -16.50 2.21 -5.80
C LEU A 25 -17.65 1.57 -6.57
N LYS A 26 -17.83 1.96 -7.82
CA LYS A 26 -18.86 1.40 -8.72
C LYS A 26 -18.18 0.68 -9.87
N LEU A 27 -18.57 -0.57 -10.08
CA LEU A 27 -18.02 -1.43 -11.11
C LEU A 27 -19.10 -1.92 -12.05
N GLN A 28 -18.75 -2.01 -13.33
CA GLN A 28 -19.56 -2.59 -14.37
C GLN A 28 -18.80 -3.73 -15.02
N PHE A 29 -19.49 -4.79 -15.35
CA PHE A 29 -18.93 -5.95 -16.03
C PHE A 29 -19.71 -6.20 -17.31
N ASP A 30 -19.01 -6.43 -18.40
CA ASP A 30 -19.67 -6.92 -19.60
C ASP A 30 -19.93 -8.42 -19.43
N LYS A 31 -20.95 -8.95 -20.03
CA LYS A 31 -21.23 -10.41 -20.12
C LYS A 31 -21.31 -11.16 -18.78
N ILE A 32 -21.60 -10.50 -17.67
CA ILE A 32 -21.91 -11.19 -16.41
C ILE A 32 -23.41 -11.13 -16.19
N GLU A 33 -24.02 -12.29 -16.07
CA GLU A 33 -25.42 -12.44 -15.72
C GLU A 33 -25.62 -12.38 -14.19
N ASP A 34 -26.86 -12.29 -13.76
CA ASP A 34 -27.20 -12.37 -12.35
C ASP A 34 -26.83 -13.76 -11.80
N GLY A 35 -26.57 -13.83 -10.50
CA GLY A 35 -26.16 -15.08 -9.86
C GLY A 35 -24.67 -15.16 -9.54
N TYR A 36 -23.97 -14.06 -9.66
CA TYR A 36 -22.56 -13.94 -9.28
C TYR A 36 -22.40 -12.97 -8.13
N THR A 37 -21.36 -13.21 -7.36
CA THR A 37 -20.97 -12.35 -6.23
C THR A 37 -19.56 -11.84 -6.44
N ALA A 38 -19.37 -10.54 -6.31
CA ALA A 38 -18.06 -9.92 -6.29
C ALA A 38 -17.50 -9.94 -4.87
N ILE A 39 -16.27 -10.39 -4.71
CA ILE A 39 -15.57 -10.41 -3.43
C ILE A 39 -14.44 -9.38 -3.52
N PHE A 40 -14.57 -8.33 -2.74
CA PHE A 40 -13.57 -7.28 -2.62
C PHE A 40 -12.69 -7.57 -1.41
N THR A 41 -11.38 -7.55 -1.61
CA THR A 41 -10.41 -7.63 -0.50
C THR A 41 -9.68 -6.30 -0.42
N THR A 42 -9.95 -5.56 0.62
CA THR A 42 -9.38 -4.24 0.88
C THR A 42 -9.15 -4.07 2.38
N GLY A 43 -8.02 -3.50 2.78
CA GLY A 43 -7.67 -3.32 4.18
C GLY A 43 -7.61 -4.60 5.00
N GLY A 44 -7.28 -5.73 4.37
CA GLY A 44 -7.23 -7.03 5.03
C GLY A 44 -8.59 -7.66 5.32
N ARG A 45 -9.67 -7.12 4.77
CA ARG A 45 -11.03 -7.64 4.94
C ARG A 45 -11.68 -7.97 3.61
N ASN A 46 -12.55 -8.96 3.63
CA ASN A 46 -13.33 -9.39 2.47
C ASN A 46 -14.76 -8.87 2.57
N TYR A 47 -15.23 -8.31 1.48
CA TYR A 47 -16.60 -7.82 1.35
C TYR A 47 -17.28 -8.48 0.17
N TYR A 48 -18.48 -8.97 0.38
CA TYR A 48 -19.28 -9.71 -0.60
C TYR A 48 -20.40 -8.82 -1.12
N ARG A 49 -20.49 -8.67 -2.43
CA ARG A 49 -21.55 -7.88 -3.06
C ARG A 49 -22.12 -8.63 -4.25
N SER A 50 -23.43 -8.72 -4.32
CA SER A 50 -24.10 -9.34 -5.45
C SER A 50 -23.97 -8.49 -6.71
N ILE A 51 -23.74 -9.16 -7.83
CA ILE A 51 -23.72 -8.50 -9.13
C ILE A 51 -25.12 -8.56 -9.71
N THR A 52 -25.71 -7.39 -9.97
CA THR A 52 -27.05 -7.23 -10.51
C THR A 52 -26.97 -6.39 -11.78
N ASN A 53 -27.52 -6.88 -12.87
CA ASN A 53 -27.45 -6.23 -14.19
C ASN A 53 -26.02 -5.90 -14.65
N GLY A 54 -25.06 -6.75 -14.27
CA GLY A 54 -23.65 -6.52 -14.57
C GLY A 54 -22.98 -5.43 -13.74
N GLU A 55 -23.59 -5.00 -12.68
CA GLU A 55 -23.07 -3.92 -11.83
C GLU A 55 -22.98 -4.34 -10.36
N CYS A 56 -21.95 -3.83 -9.69
CA CYS A 56 -21.84 -3.91 -8.24
C CYS A 56 -21.12 -2.67 -7.69
N SER A 57 -21.27 -2.45 -6.41
CA SER A 57 -20.63 -1.31 -5.74
C SER A 57 -20.16 -1.69 -4.35
N LEU A 58 -19.11 -1.00 -3.89
CA LEU A 58 -18.63 -1.07 -2.52
C LEU A 58 -18.74 0.31 -1.90
N GLU A 59 -19.30 0.38 -0.70
CA GLU A 59 -19.52 1.64 0.01
C GLU A 59 -18.18 2.31 0.36
N ALA A 60 -18.17 3.64 0.35
CA ALA A 60 -16.99 4.44 0.66
C ALA A 60 -16.35 4.08 2.02
N ALA A 61 -17.19 3.77 3.02
CA ALA A 61 -16.73 3.42 4.36
C ALA A 61 -15.94 2.10 4.43
N LYS A 62 -16.07 1.25 3.42
CA LYS A 62 -15.40 -0.07 3.35
C LYS A 62 -14.07 -0.03 2.62
N LEU A 63 -13.81 1.03 1.86
CA LEU A 63 -12.57 1.18 1.11
C LEU A 63 -11.42 1.59 2.01
N ALA A 64 -10.29 0.89 1.87
CA ALA A 64 -9.02 1.27 2.48
C ALA A 64 -8.02 1.64 1.38
N ALA A 65 -7.10 2.55 1.70
CA ALA A 65 -6.03 2.91 0.77
C ALA A 65 -5.13 1.70 0.47
N GLY A 66 -4.68 1.60 -0.76
CA GLY A 66 -3.83 0.52 -1.22
C GLY A 66 -4.50 -0.37 -2.26
N VAL A 67 -4.00 -1.56 -2.38
CA VAL A 67 -4.46 -2.53 -3.38
C VAL A 67 -5.82 -3.10 -2.98
N ILE A 68 -6.72 -3.16 -3.96
CA ILE A 68 -8.00 -3.83 -3.85
C ILE A 68 -7.96 -5.06 -4.76
N TYR A 69 -8.11 -6.22 -4.17
CA TYR A 69 -8.26 -7.46 -4.92
C TYR A 69 -9.72 -7.72 -5.17
N LEU A 70 -10.03 -8.20 -6.35
CA LEU A 70 -11.41 -8.49 -6.76
C LEU A 70 -11.47 -9.84 -7.46
N VAL A 71 -12.37 -10.67 -7.00
CA VAL A 71 -12.71 -11.94 -7.66
C VAL A 71 -14.21 -12.05 -7.79
N ILE A 72 -14.67 -12.78 -8.80
CA ILE A 72 -16.07 -13.03 -9.04
C ILE A 72 -16.33 -14.51 -8.89
N VAL A 73 -17.31 -14.85 -8.06
CA VAL A 73 -17.67 -16.22 -7.72
C VAL A 73 -19.12 -16.43 -8.08
N LYS A 74 -19.42 -17.56 -8.72
CA LYS A 74 -20.80 -17.98 -8.91
C LYS A 74 -21.42 -18.39 -7.58
N ASN A 75 -22.67 -18.00 -7.32
CA ASN A 75 -23.28 -18.11 -5.98
C ASN A 75 -23.29 -19.53 -5.41
N ASP A 76 -23.34 -20.56 -6.26
CA ASP A 76 -23.35 -21.96 -5.81
C ASP A 76 -21.95 -22.59 -5.79
N GLU A 77 -20.92 -21.85 -6.09
CA GLU A 77 -19.54 -22.34 -6.19
C GLU A 77 -18.64 -21.68 -5.15
N THR A 78 -17.58 -22.37 -4.76
CA THR A 78 -16.58 -21.88 -3.82
C THR A 78 -15.31 -21.35 -4.50
N ARG A 79 -15.08 -21.74 -5.75
CA ARG A 79 -13.91 -21.30 -6.52
C ARG A 79 -14.23 -20.04 -7.32
N PRO A 80 -13.27 -19.13 -7.46
CA PRO A 80 -13.47 -17.97 -8.32
C PRO A 80 -13.72 -18.36 -9.76
N THR A 81 -14.79 -17.82 -10.34
CA THR A 81 -15.08 -17.98 -11.77
C THR A 81 -14.22 -17.05 -12.60
N TYR A 82 -14.03 -15.84 -12.12
CA TYR A 82 -13.17 -14.82 -12.76
C TYR A 82 -12.27 -14.18 -11.73
N ILE A 83 -11.01 -13.99 -12.12
CA ILE A 83 -10.04 -13.20 -11.38
C ILE A 83 -9.91 -11.85 -12.08
N CYS A 84 -10.20 -10.79 -11.37
CA CYS A 84 -10.19 -9.45 -11.91
C CYS A 84 -8.81 -8.79 -11.74
N ASP A 85 -8.49 -7.85 -12.62
CA ASP A 85 -7.32 -7.00 -12.46
C ASP A 85 -7.43 -6.22 -11.14
N GLN A 86 -6.30 -6.04 -10.48
CA GLN A 86 -6.22 -5.32 -9.22
C GLN A 86 -6.61 -3.85 -9.41
N LEU A 87 -7.24 -3.29 -8.40
CA LEU A 87 -7.54 -1.88 -8.30
C LEU A 87 -6.65 -1.26 -7.23
N TYR A 88 -6.47 0.03 -7.29
CA TYR A 88 -5.67 0.76 -6.31
C TYR A 88 -6.42 2.00 -5.85
N ALA A 89 -6.67 2.08 -4.54
CA ALA A 89 -7.34 3.22 -3.92
C ALA A 89 -6.32 4.16 -3.29
N THR A 90 -6.44 5.44 -3.60
CA THR A 90 -5.56 6.48 -3.08
C THR A 90 -6.35 7.47 -2.23
N VAL A 91 -5.64 8.15 -1.35
CA VAL A 91 -6.22 9.26 -0.60
C VAL A 91 -6.47 10.41 -1.57
N GLY A 92 -7.70 10.93 -1.55
CA GLY A 92 -8.11 12.03 -2.44
C GLY A 92 -7.39 13.32 -2.11
N LYS A 93 -7.27 14.21 -3.12
CA LYS A 93 -6.67 15.53 -2.93
C LYS A 93 -7.41 16.36 -1.88
N ASP A 94 -8.70 16.20 -1.78
CA ASP A 94 -9.52 16.94 -0.81
C ASP A 94 -9.19 16.53 0.63
N ASP A 95 -8.93 15.26 0.88
CA ASP A 95 -8.50 14.77 2.18
C ASP A 95 -7.11 15.29 2.56
N ILE A 96 -6.26 15.45 1.57
CA ILE A 96 -4.92 16.00 1.74
C ILE A 96 -4.99 17.52 1.94
N CYS A 97 -5.83 18.21 1.18
CA CYS A 97 -5.95 19.67 1.22
C CYS A 97 -6.63 20.17 2.49
N VAL A 98 -7.62 19.45 2.97
CA VAL A 98 -8.38 19.82 4.17
C VAL A 98 -7.49 19.86 5.40
N CYS A 99 -6.46 19.05 5.43
CA CYS A 99 -5.65 18.86 6.63
C CYS A 99 -4.32 19.60 6.60
N GLY A 100 -3.92 20.19 5.50
CA GLY A 100 -2.54 20.65 5.35
C GLY A 100 -1.51 19.54 5.55
N ASN A 101 -1.96 18.29 5.50
CA ASN A 101 -1.18 17.10 5.85
C ASN A 101 0.01 16.90 4.91
N ILE A 102 -0.04 17.40 3.69
CA ILE A 102 1.12 17.37 2.78
C ILE A 102 2.26 18.19 3.38
N LEU A 103 1.98 19.38 3.88
CA LEU A 103 2.99 20.23 4.51
C LEU A 103 3.55 19.60 5.79
N GLU A 104 2.69 19.00 6.60
CA GLU A 104 3.11 18.26 7.79
C GLU A 104 3.95 17.03 7.42
N TYR A 105 3.56 16.30 6.38
CA TYR A 105 4.29 15.14 5.90
C TYR A 105 5.66 15.53 5.35
N ASP A 106 5.73 16.60 4.58
CA ASP A 106 7.01 17.12 4.07
C ASP A 106 7.90 17.60 5.22
N THR A 107 7.32 18.26 6.21
CA THR A 107 8.04 18.69 7.40
C THR A 107 8.57 17.49 8.19
N LEU A 108 7.76 16.47 8.41
CA LEU A 108 8.18 15.22 9.07
C LEU A 108 9.29 14.52 8.30
N LEU A 109 9.20 14.45 6.97
CA LEU A 109 10.25 13.86 6.15
C LEU A 109 11.55 14.66 6.22
N ARG A 110 11.47 15.98 6.24
CA ARG A 110 12.64 16.85 6.42
C ARG A 110 13.27 16.65 7.79
N ASP A 111 12.46 16.62 8.83
CA ASP A 111 12.94 16.41 10.21
C ASP A 111 13.60 15.05 10.35
N LEU A 112 13.03 14.00 9.77
CA LEU A 112 13.63 12.67 9.74
C LEU A 112 14.95 12.63 8.99
N ARG A 113 15.08 13.37 7.89
CA ARG A 113 16.35 13.48 7.16
C ARG A 113 17.41 14.19 7.99
N VAL A 114 17.06 15.27 8.65
CA VAL A 114 17.98 16.00 9.54
C VAL A 114 18.42 15.10 10.68
N GLU A 115 17.51 14.40 11.34
CA GLU A 115 17.84 13.45 12.40
C GLU A 115 18.75 12.33 11.90
N ASN A 116 18.50 11.79 10.68
CA ASN A 116 19.37 10.78 10.08
C ASN A 116 20.79 11.30 9.81
N ASP A 117 20.91 12.53 9.32
CA ASP A 117 22.20 13.14 9.06
C ASP A 117 22.96 13.39 10.37
N GLU A 118 22.29 13.87 11.41
CA GLU A 118 22.85 14.03 12.73
C GLU A 118 23.32 12.70 13.33
N LEU A 119 22.50 11.64 13.20
CA LEU A 119 22.89 10.30 13.64
C LEU A 119 24.09 9.76 12.89
N ARG A 120 24.21 10.01 11.59
CA ARG A 120 25.39 9.63 10.83
C ARG A 120 26.63 10.36 11.25
N GLU A 121 26.53 11.65 11.55
CA GLU A 121 27.62 12.46 12.08
C GLU A 121 28.05 11.95 13.46
N ASP A 122 27.11 11.68 14.34
CA ASP A 122 27.37 11.12 15.66
C ASP A 122 28.03 9.73 15.58
N MET A 123 27.59 8.88 14.66
CA MET A 123 28.22 7.58 14.42
C MET A 123 29.65 7.71 13.90
N ALA A 124 29.90 8.66 12.99
CA ALA A 124 31.23 8.92 12.48
C ALA A 124 32.18 9.42 13.59
N LEU A 125 31.69 10.32 14.43
CA LEU A 125 32.43 10.80 15.59
C LEU A 125 32.73 9.67 16.58
N PHE A 126 31.76 8.84 16.87
CA PHE A 126 31.92 7.67 17.75
C PHE A 126 32.94 6.69 17.22
N LYS A 127 32.91 6.39 15.93
CA LYS A 127 33.94 5.54 15.29
C LYS A 127 35.34 6.14 15.41
N SER A 128 35.46 7.43 15.20
CA SER A 128 36.71 8.16 15.38
C SER A 128 37.26 8.04 16.80
N GLN A 129 36.40 8.21 17.79
CA GLN A 129 36.75 8.07 19.20
C GLN A 129 37.17 6.64 19.56
N LEU A 130 36.48 5.64 19.00
CA LEU A 130 36.85 4.22 19.19
C LEU A 130 38.21 3.88 18.59
N LEU A 131 38.51 4.42 17.41
CA LEU A 131 39.82 4.22 16.78
C LEU A 131 40.91 4.85 17.61
N GLN A 132 40.73 6.06 18.10
CA GLN A 132 41.67 6.73 18.97
C GLN A 132 41.88 5.96 20.26
N PHE A 133 40.84 5.48 20.89
CA PHE A 133 40.94 4.65 22.10
C PHE A 133 41.71 3.37 21.83
N ARG A 134 41.50 2.73 20.70
CA ARG A 134 42.20 1.51 20.31
C ARG A 134 43.67 1.76 20.10
N GLU A 135 44.03 2.88 19.46
CA GLU A 135 45.43 3.27 19.28
C GLU A 135 46.14 3.52 20.61
N GLU A 136 45.48 4.26 21.52
CA GLU A 136 46.00 4.50 22.87
C GLU A 136 46.16 3.22 23.65
N PHE A 137 45.20 2.29 23.55
CA PHE A 137 45.31 0.97 24.17
C PHE A 137 46.46 0.15 23.63
N ASP A 138 46.65 0.15 22.31
CA ASP A 138 47.73 -0.58 21.67
C ASP A 138 49.11 -0.02 22.08
N GLU A 139 49.24 1.29 22.24
CA GLU A 139 50.48 1.92 22.76
C GLU A 139 50.77 1.52 24.18
N ILE A 140 49.75 1.48 25.05
CA ILE A 140 49.90 1.03 26.43
C ILE A 140 50.35 -0.42 26.48
N MET A 141 49.74 -1.27 25.65
CA MET A 141 50.08 -2.71 25.58
C MET A 141 51.51 -2.91 25.04
N LYS A 142 51.96 -2.11 24.10
CA LYS A 142 53.35 -2.12 23.63
C LYS A 142 54.33 -1.75 24.75
N GLY A 143 53.99 -0.79 25.57
CA GLY A 143 54.78 -0.42 26.73
C GLY A 143 54.95 -1.58 27.73
N TYR A 144 53.92 -2.37 27.93
CA TYR A 144 53.96 -3.57 28.77
C TYR A 144 54.79 -4.69 28.16
N ASN A 145 54.79 -4.83 26.85
CA ASN A 145 55.56 -5.89 26.15
C ASN A 145 57.05 -5.62 26.03
N VAL A 146 57.47 -4.40 26.25
CA VAL A 146 58.89 -4.01 26.21
C VAL A 146 59.62 -4.28 27.54
N LEU A 147 58.85 -4.56 28.56
CA LEU A 147 59.37 -4.95 29.85
C LEU A 147 59.60 -6.47 29.92
#